data_b3cd66aa2de4e9abe8b6f1fd7943b050
#
_entry.id   b3cd66aa2de4e9abe8b6f1fd7943b050
#
_cell.length_a   1.000
_cell.length_b   1.000
_cell.length_c   1.000
_cell.angle_alpha   90.00
_cell.angle_beta   90.00
_cell.angle_gamma   90.00
#
_symmetry.space_group_name_H-M   'P 1'
#
loop_
_entity.id
_entity.type
_entity.pdbx_description
1 polymer ?
#
loop_
_entity_poly.entity_id
_entity_poly.type
_entity_poly.pdbx_seq_one_letter_code
_entity_poly.pdbx_strand_id
1 'polypeptide(L)'
;MEKVAFIGSYDKADMLICVAKVLTLMKKKVIVIDTTALSKTRYIVPTMQSTKQYITTFENVDVAIGFESIDQIKAYSSLSKADTLDYDYALIDIDSYRSYYYFGIKPETQKFFVTSFDLYNLRRGLQVFRKLTEPIGIKRVLFTKEMDPKEEQYLSFLSKKLPIKWDPDIVYFPFDTSDLNAIYSNQRSGRIQLKGLSNAYVDGIEYLVEVISGASQGEVRKAVKRL
;
A
#
# COMPACT_ATOMS: atom_id res chain seq x y z
N MET A 1 17.06 1.16 1.53
CA MET A 1 15.65 0.83 1.25
C MET A 1 14.79 1.23 2.44
N GLU A 2 13.90 2.17 2.24
CA GLU A 2 12.90 2.58 3.21
C GLU A 2 11.66 1.70 3.08
N LYS A 3 11.13 1.20 4.21
CA LYS A 3 9.89 0.41 4.22
C LYS A 3 8.71 1.32 4.49
N VAL A 4 7.62 1.10 3.76
CA VAL A 4 6.33 1.76 3.96
C VAL A 4 5.26 0.69 4.09
N ALA A 5 4.57 0.64 5.23
CA ALA A 5 3.59 -0.39 5.53
C ALA A 5 2.16 0.09 5.30
N PHE A 6 1.44 -0.61 4.44
CA PHE A 6 0.01 -0.40 4.21
C PHE A 6 -0.77 -1.54 4.86
N ILE A 7 -1.41 -1.25 5.97
CA ILE A 7 -1.97 -2.24 6.88
C ILE A 7 -3.49 -2.22 6.80
N GLY A 8 -4.09 -3.39 6.61
CA GLY A 8 -5.55 -3.54 6.54
C GLY A 8 -5.99 -4.67 5.63
N SER A 9 -7.26 -5.05 5.71
CA SER A 9 -7.85 -6.11 4.90
C SER A 9 -8.58 -5.61 3.66
N TYR A 10 -8.75 -4.29 3.54
CA TYR A 10 -9.29 -3.68 2.32
C TYR A 10 -8.32 -3.88 1.15
N ASP A 11 -8.86 -4.09 -0.03
CA ASP A 11 -8.07 -4.22 -1.25
C ASP A 11 -7.40 -2.89 -1.61
N LYS A 12 -6.09 -2.91 -1.68
CA LYS A 12 -5.26 -1.73 -1.94
C LYS A 12 -4.22 -1.96 -3.03
N ALA A 13 -4.31 -3.10 -3.73
CA ALA A 13 -3.31 -3.49 -4.72
C ALA A 13 -3.16 -2.46 -5.85
N ASP A 14 -4.27 -2.02 -6.46
CA ASP A 14 -4.24 -1.02 -7.53
C ASP A 14 -3.72 0.34 -7.05
N MET A 15 -4.13 0.77 -5.86
CA MET A 15 -3.62 1.99 -5.24
C MET A 15 -2.09 1.93 -5.05
N LEU A 16 -1.57 0.81 -4.51
CA LEU A 16 -0.14 0.63 -4.29
C LEU A 16 0.66 0.63 -5.59
N ILE A 17 0.14 -0.01 -6.63
CA ILE A 17 0.74 -0.01 -7.96
C ILE A 17 0.78 1.41 -8.54
N CYS A 18 -0.29 2.20 -8.39
CA CYS A 18 -0.31 3.60 -8.83
C CYS A 18 0.72 4.45 -8.06
N VAL A 19 0.77 4.35 -6.73
CA VAL A 19 1.76 5.04 -5.90
C VAL A 19 3.18 4.66 -6.33
N ALA A 20 3.47 3.37 -6.47
CA ALA A 20 4.78 2.88 -6.91
C ALA A 20 5.15 3.44 -8.29
N LYS A 21 4.20 3.46 -9.22
CA LYS A 21 4.42 4.00 -10.57
C LYS A 21 4.79 5.48 -10.55
N VAL A 22 4.10 6.31 -9.77
CA VAL A 22 4.46 7.73 -9.65
C VAL A 22 5.87 7.89 -9.07
N LEU A 23 6.23 7.12 -8.03
CA LEU A 23 7.57 7.12 -7.46
C LEU A 23 8.64 6.71 -8.50
N THR A 24 8.36 5.72 -9.36
CA THR A 24 9.32 5.33 -10.43
C THR A 24 9.49 6.44 -11.48
N LEU A 25 8.44 7.19 -11.80
CA LEU A 25 8.53 8.37 -12.66
C LEU A 25 9.34 9.51 -12.05
N MET A 26 9.44 9.54 -10.72
CA MET A 26 10.33 10.41 -9.96
C MET A 26 11.75 9.83 -9.83
N LYS A 27 12.08 8.79 -10.62
CA LYS A 27 13.38 8.11 -10.66
C LYS A 27 13.75 7.37 -9.36
N LYS A 28 12.75 6.94 -8.60
CA LYS A 28 12.95 6.09 -7.43
C LYS A 28 12.86 4.61 -7.83
N LYS A 29 13.72 3.77 -7.26
CA LYS A 29 13.63 2.32 -7.39
C LYS A 29 12.61 1.81 -6.35
N VAL A 30 11.54 1.19 -6.81
CA VAL A 30 10.42 0.80 -5.94
C VAL A 30 10.06 -0.67 -6.12
N ILE A 31 9.86 -1.36 -5.01
CA ILE A 31 9.27 -2.68 -4.98
C ILE A 31 7.95 -2.66 -4.21
N VAL A 32 6.90 -3.21 -4.80
CA VAL A 32 5.64 -3.53 -4.11
C VAL A 32 5.73 -4.97 -3.62
N ILE A 33 5.42 -5.20 -2.35
CA ILE A 33 5.47 -6.53 -1.74
C ILE A 33 4.07 -6.90 -1.26
N ASP A 34 3.43 -7.84 -1.96
CA ASP A 34 2.13 -8.36 -1.56
C ASP A 34 2.31 -9.53 -0.58
N THR A 35 2.03 -9.27 0.70
CA THR A 35 2.10 -10.27 1.77
C THR A 35 0.72 -10.75 2.20
N THR A 36 -0.32 -10.36 1.48
CA THR A 36 -1.71 -10.67 1.84
C THR A 36 -2.08 -12.12 1.55
N ALA A 37 -3.02 -12.63 2.32
CA ALA A 37 -3.49 -14.01 2.15
C ALA A 37 -4.09 -14.27 0.76
N LEU A 38 -4.76 -13.29 0.17
CA LEU A 38 -5.40 -13.41 -1.14
C LEU A 38 -4.43 -13.15 -2.30
N SER A 39 -3.33 -12.44 -2.05
CA SER A 39 -2.32 -12.09 -3.08
C SER A 39 -2.95 -11.56 -4.37
N LYS A 40 -3.86 -10.59 -4.23
CA LYS A 40 -4.63 -10.04 -5.38
C LYS A 40 -3.76 -9.42 -6.45
N THR A 41 -2.62 -8.86 -6.06
CA THR A 41 -1.63 -8.29 -6.97
C THR A 41 -1.18 -9.29 -8.04
N ARG A 42 -1.22 -10.60 -7.73
CA ARG A 42 -0.93 -11.69 -8.67
C ARG A 42 -1.78 -11.66 -9.95
N TYR A 43 -3.01 -11.17 -9.83
CA TYR A 43 -3.97 -11.14 -10.95
C TYR A 43 -3.95 -9.81 -11.69
N ILE A 44 -3.27 -8.81 -11.15
CA ILE A 44 -3.17 -7.45 -11.71
C ILE A 44 -1.91 -7.31 -12.55
N VAL A 45 -0.79 -7.88 -12.08
CA VAL A 45 0.49 -7.75 -12.76
C VAL A 45 0.71 -8.91 -13.73
N PRO A 46 1.24 -8.63 -14.95
CA PRO A 46 1.60 -9.68 -15.90
C PRO A 46 2.63 -10.63 -15.30
N THR A 47 2.40 -11.92 -15.40
CA THR A 47 3.38 -12.94 -15.03
C THR A 47 3.39 -14.09 -16.01
N MET A 48 4.57 -14.60 -16.31
CA MET A 48 4.77 -15.85 -17.06
C MET A 48 5.06 -17.04 -16.13
N GLN A 49 5.12 -16.80 -14.82
CA GLN A 49 5.53 -17.82 -13.85
C GLN A 49 4.34 -18.43 -13.13
N SER A 50 4.28 -19.75 -13.08
CA SER A 50 3.28 -20.51 -12.32
C SER A 50 3.69 -20.80 -10.87
N THR A 51 4.84 -20.29 -10.42
CA THR A 51 5.38 -20.52 -9.08
C THR A 51 4.61 -19.73 -8.01
N LYS A 52 4.63 -20.23 -6.78
CA LYS A 52 3.99 -19.53 -5.64
C LYS A 52 4.69 -18.21 -5.29
N GLN A 53 6.02 -18.18 -5.45
CA GLN A 53 6.87 -17.04 -5.14
C GLN A 53 7.57 -16.57 -6.39
N TYR A 54 7.46 -15.28 -6.69
CA TYR A 54 8.16 -14.65 -7.82
C TYR A 54 8.25 -13.13 -7.64
N ILE A 55 9.22 -12.55 -8.36
CA ILE A 55 9.33 -11.11 -8.57
C ILE A 55 9.11 -10.88 -10.06
N THR A 56 8.26 -9.92 -10.38
CA THR A 56 8.00 -9.49 -11.77
C THR A 56 8.11 -7.98 -11.86
N THR A 57 8.51 -7.50 -13.04
CA THR A 57 8.54 -6.05 -13.30
C THR A 57 7.33 -5.67 -14.15
N PHE A 58 6.54 -4.75 -13.66
CA PHE A 58 5.36 -4.22 -14.34
C PHE A 58 5.50 -2.71 -14.55
N GLU A 59 5.73 -2.29 -15.77
CA GLU A 59 5.96 -0.89 -16.15
C GLU A 59 7.00 -0.15 -15.26
N ASN A 60 8.14 -0.77 -15.03
CA ASN A 60 9.24 -0.32 -14.16
C ASN A 60 8.93 -0.32 -12.64
N VAL A 61 7.87 -0.97 -12.23
CA VAL A 61 7.58 -1.27 -10.82
C VAL A 61 7.90 -2.75 -10.60
N ASP A 62 8.78 -3.05 -9.67
CA ASP A 62 9.00 -4.44 -9.27
C ASP A 62 7.94 -4.86 -8.25
N VAL A 63 7.42 -6.08 -8.44
CA VAL A 63 6.36 -6.64 -7.59
C VAL A 63 6.77 -8.01 -7.11
N ALA A 64 6.88 -8.17 -5.80
CA ALA A 64 7.20 -9.42 -5.12
C ALA A 64 5.93 -10.06 -4.54
N ILE A 65 5.68 -11.31 -4.88
CA ILE A 65 4.44 -12.03 -4.51
C ILE A 65 4.77 -13.36 -3.87
N GLY A 66 4.08 -13.67 -2.76
CA GLY A 66 4.15 -14.97 -2.10
C GLY A 66 5.32 -15.14 -1.13
N PHE A 67 6.10 -14.10 -0.90
CA PHE A 67 7.20 -14.11 0.08
C PHE A 67 6.68 -13.85 1.49
N GLU A 68 7.30 -14.51 2.47
CA GLU A 68 6.92 -14.37 3.88
C GLU A 68 7.89 -13.46 4.67
N SER A 69 9.04 -13.08 4.08
CA SER A 69 10.02 -12.18 4.70
C SER A 69 10.93 -11.53 3.67
N ILE A 70 11.61 -10.47 4.08
CA ILE A 70 12.66 -9.81 3.27
C ILE A 70 13.82 -10.78 2.98
N ASP A 71 14.16 -11.66 3.91
CA ASP A 71 15.26 -12.63 3.70
C ASP A 71 14.93 -13.63 2.59
N GLN A 72 13.67 -14.02 2.42
CA GLN A 72 13.25 -14.86 1.29
C GLN A 72 13.36 -14.11 -0.04
N ILE A 73 13.02 -12.82 -0.08
CA ILE A 73 13.20 -11.98 -1.27
C ILE A 73 14.68 -11.86 -1.63
N LYS A 74 15.54 -11.63 -0.64
CA LYS A 74 17.00 -11.59 -0.84
C LYS A 74 17.52 -12.93 -1.41
N ALA A 75 17.14 -14.05 -0.80
CA ALA A 75 17.54 -15.37 -1.25
C ALA A 75 17.07 -15.65 -2.71
N TYR A 76 15.84 -15.25 -3.04
CA TYR A 76 15.31 -15.36 -4.40
C TYR A 76 16.14 -14.54 -5.40
N SER A 77 16.63 -13.38 -4.99
CA SER A 77 17.50 -12.50 -5.79
C SER A 77 18.98 -12.87 -5.71
N SER A 78 19.33 -14.05 -5.19
CA SER A 78 20.71 -14.53 -5.01
C SER A 78 21.57 -13.62 -4.10
N LEU A 79 20.95 -12.89 -3.21
CA LEU A 79 21.60 -12.02 -2.22
C LEU A 79 21.77 -12.75 -0.88
N SER A 80 22.86 -12.45 -0.16
CA SER A 80 23.04 -12.92 1.21
C SER A 80 22.14 -12.15 2.18
N LYS A 81 21.99 -12.65 3.41
CA LYS A 81 21.23 -11.91 4.45
C LYS A 81 21.84 -10.57 4.80
N ALA A 82 23.17 -10.44 4.67
CA ALA A 82 23.89 -9.19 4.96
C ALA A 82 23.71 -8.14 3.85
N ASP A 83 23.41 -8.57 2.62
CA ASP A 83 23.23 -7.65 1.49
C ASP A 83 21.95 -6.83 1.65
N THR A 84 21.88 -5.70 0.95
CA THR A 84 20.69 -4.85 0.87
C THR A 84 20.03 -4.99 -0.50
N LEU A 85 18.71 -5.01 -0.52
CA LEU A 85 17.98 -4.89 -1.78
C LEU A 85 18.18 -3.48 -2.35
N ASP A 86 18.44 -3.39 -3.65
CA ASP A 86 18.73 -2.13 -4.36
C ASP A 86 17.43 -1.39 -4.73
N TYR A 87 16.63 -1.04 -3.71
CA TYR A 87 15.44 -0.20 -3.85
C TYR A 87 15.53 1.01 -2.91
N ASP A 88 14.94 2.13 -3.34
CA ASP A 88 14.73 3.28 -2.47
C ASP A 88 13.59 2.98 -1.50
N TYR A 89 12.46 2.45 -2.02
CA TYR A 89 11.24 2.16 -1.25
C TYR A 89 10.75 0.73 -1.44
N ALA A 90 10.27 0.13 -0.34
CA ALA A 90 9.47 -1.07 -0.35
C ALA A 90 8.06 -0.74 0.19
N LEU A 91 7.05 -0.77 -0.69
CA LEU A 91 5.64 -0.62 -0.34
C LEU A 91 5.09 -1.98 0.01
N ILE A 92 4.77 -2.21 1.28
CA ILE A 92 4.41 -3.54 1.80
C ILE A 92 2.92 -3.59 2.11
N ASP A 93 2.21 -4.44 1.39
CA ASP A 93 0.79 -4.73 1.62
C ASP A 93 0.64 -5.78 2.73
N ILE A 94 0.02 -5.40 3.86
CA ILE A 94 -0.06 -6.20 5.09
C ILE A 94 -1.52 -6.38 5.51
N ASP A 95 -1.97 -7.64 5.66
CA ASP A 95 -3.28 -8.00 6.19
C ASP A 95 -3.22 -8.83 7.49
N SER A 96 -2.02 -9.12 8.00
CA SER A 96 -1.82 -9.97 9.15
C SER A 96 -0.69 -9.52 10.07
N TYR A 97 -0.79 -9.84 11.37
CA TYR A 97 0.31 -9.62 12.33
C TYR A 97 1.57 -10.40 11.93
N ARG A 98 1.41 -11.59 11.31
CA ARG A 98 2.53 -12.41 10.85
C ARG A 98 3.37 -11.62 9.83
N SER A 99 2.75 -11.06 8.82
CA SER A 99 3.42 -10.22 7.83
C SER A 99 4.04 -8.99 8.45
N TYR A 100 3.33 -8.29 9.34
CA TYR A 100 3.85 -7.14 10.08
C TYR A 100 5.17 -7.48 10.79
N TYR A 101 5.23 -8.61 11.49
CA TYR A 101 6.38 -9.06 12.24
C TYR A 101 7.54 -9.52 11.33
N TYR A 102 7.27 -10.43 10.39
CA TYR A 102 8.33 -11.02 9.56
C TYR A 102 8.93 -10.06 8.52
N PHE A 103 8.20 -9.03 8.12
CA PHE A 103 8.76 -7.96 7.31
C PHE A 103 9.47 -6.88 8.12
N GLY A 104 9.53 -7.03 9.45
CA GLY A 104 10.27 -6.17 10.35
C GLY A 104 9.79 -4.73 10.30
N ILE A 105 8.47 -4.53 10.47
CA ILE A 105 7.88 -3.20 10.56
C ILE A 105 8.17 -2.63 11.95
N LYS A 106 8.97 -1.59 11.99
CA LYS A 106 9.46 -0.97 13.23
C LYS A 106 8.58 0.23 13.64
N PRO A 107 8.69 0.74 14.87
CA PRO A 107 7.96 1.93 15.31
C PRO A 107 8.15 3.14 14.38
N GLU A 108 9.37 3.37 13.88
CA GLU A 108 9.73 4.48 13.00
C GLU A 108 9.31 4.28 11.53
N THR A 109 8.94 3.08 11.10
CA THR A 109 8.46 2.82 9.74
C THR A 109 7.21 3.66 9.47
N GLN A 110 7.09 4.26 8.29
CA GLN A 110 5.84 4.91 7.87
C GLN A 110 4.73 3.87 7.73
N LYS A 111 3.56 4.16 8.33
CA LYS A 111 2.43 3.24 8.38
C LYS A 111 1.14 3.92 7.99
N PHE A 112 0.39 3.22 7.16
CA PHE A 112 -0.95 3.62 6.72
C PHE A 112 -1.95 2.51 7.05
N PHE A 113 -3.01 2.83 7.75
CA PHE A 113 -4.15 1.93 7.95
C PHE A 113 -5.14 2.16 6.81
N VAL A 114 -5.31 1.15 5.97
CA VAL A 114 -6.16 1.21 4.78
C VAL A 114 -7.44 0.43 5.03
N THR A 115 -8.58 1.10 4.95
CA THR A 115 -9.88 0.49 5.22
C THR A 115 -11.02 1.20 4.50
N SER A 116 -12.17 0.54 4.41
CA SER A 116 -13.50 1.12 4.23
C SER A 116 -14.27 0.97 5.54
N PHE A 117 -15.50 1.48 5.62
CA PHE A 117 -16.30 1.41 6.84
C PHE A 117 -17.20 0.16 6.95
N ASP A 118 -17.06 -0.82 6.05
CA ASP A 118 -17.70 -2.10 6.28
C ASP A 118 -17.05 -2.86 7.47
N LEU A 119 -17.87 -3.63 8.17
CA LEU A 119 -17.47 -4.30 9.42
C LEU A 119 -16.33 -5.28 9.24
N TYR A 120 -16.25 -5.97 8.08
CA TYR A 120 -15.19 -6.93 7.83
C TYR A 120 -13.83 -6.23 7.75
N ASN A 121 -13.71 -5.20 6.89
CA ASN A 121 -12.46 -4.48 6.70
C ASN A 121 -12.00 -3.78 7.97
N LEU A 122 -12.91 -3.11 8.69
CA LEU A 122 -12.60 -2.48 9.97
C LEU A 122 -12.09 -3.49 11.00
N ARG A 123 -12.88 -4.53 11.30
CA ARG A 123 -12.56 -5.47 12.37
C ARG A 123 -11.36 -6.35 12.02
N ARG A 124 -11.28 -6.83 10.78
CA ARG A 124 -10.18 -7.67 10.31
C ARG A 124 -8.87 -6.88 10.23
N GLY A 125 -8.92 -5.66 9.69
CA GLY A 125 -7.74 -4.78 9.60
C GLY A 125 -7.19 -4.44 10.99
N LEU A 126 -8.04 -4.07 11.94
CA LEU A 126 -7.62 -3.77 13.31
C LEU A 126 -7.05 -4.97 14.08
N GLN A 127 -7.34 -6.22 13.66
CA GLN A 127 -6.77 -7.41 14.31
C GLN A 127 -5.23 -7.46 14.19
N VAL A 128 -4.65 -6.85 13.17
CA VAL A 128 -3.19 -6.79 12.98
C VAL A 128 -2.51 -6.17 14.21
N PHE A 129 -3.15 -5.18 14.83
CA PHE A 129 -2.57 -4.42 15.94
C PHE A 129 -2.76 -5.07 17.32
N ARG A 130 -3.61 -6.11 17.45
CA ARG A 130 -3.91 -6.73 18.75
C ARG A 130 -2.72 -7.35 19.47
N LYS A 131 -1.70 -7.74 18.71
CA LYS A 131 -0.49 -8.39 19.26
C LYS A 131 0.67 -7.43 19.44
N LEU A 132 0.50 -6.15 19.08
CA LEU A 132 1.51 -5.13 19.31
C LEU A 132 1.53 -4.77 20.80
N THR A 133 2.72 -4.59 21.33
CA THR A 133 2.95 -4.24 22.74
C THR A 133 3.25 -2.75 22.93
N GLU A 134 3.77 -2.10 21.87
CA GLU A 134 4.15 -0.70 21.91
C GLU A 134 3.21 0.16 21.07
N PRO A 135 2.90 1.39 21.53
CA PRO A 135 2.10 2.32 20.74
C PRO A 135 2.81 2.72 19.45
N ILE A 136 2.07 2.69 18.34
CA ILE A 136 2.55 3.12 17.02
C ILE A 136 1.72 4.27 16.49
N GLY A 137 2.38 5.24 15.84
CA GLY A 137 1.72 6.27 15.03
C GLY A 137 1.32 5.67 13.67
N ILE A 138 0.10 6.00 13.20
CA ILE A 138 -0.41 5.47 11.95
C ILE A 138 -1.37 6.46 11.28
N LYS A 139 -1.18 6.71 9.99
CA LYS A 139 -2.06 7.53 9.15
C LYS A 139 -3.23 6.69 8.64
N ARG A 140 -4.38 7.34 8.42
CA ARG A 140 -5.58 6.69 7.89
C ARG A 140 -5.70 6.91 6.39
N VAL A 141 -5.97 5.85 5.66
CA VAL A 141 -6.35 5.87 4.24
C VAL A 141 -7.73 5.24 4.15
N LEU A 142 -8.72 6.04 3.83
CA LEU A 142 -10.13 5.67 3.92
C LEU A 142 -10.77 5.64 2.53
N PHE A 143 -11.26 4.48 2.14
CA PHE A 143 -12.05 4.33 0.91
C PHE A 143 -13.49 4.74 1.18
N THR A 144 -13.70 6.06 1.21
CA THR A 144 -14.97 6.76 1.35
C THR A 144 -14.80 8.21 0.87
N LYS A 145 -15.88 8.92 0.61
CA LYS A 145 -15.83 10.36 0.28
C LYS A 145 -15.39 11.21 1.47
N GLU A 146 -15.94 10.91 2.62
CA GLU A 146 -15.73 11.62 3.87
C GLU A 146 -16.00 10.66 5.04
N MET A 147 -15.56 11.02 6.22
CA MET A 147 -15.86 10.27 7.43
C MET A 147 -17.01 10.92 8.18
N ASP A 148 -18.13 10.20 8.32
CA ASP A 148 -19.23 10.59 9.18
C ASP A 148 -18.79 10.59 10.66
N PRO A 149 -19.23 11.53 11.50
CA PRO A 149 -18.90 11.55 12.93
C PRO A 149 -19.23 10.25 13.69
N LYS A 150 -20.26 9.52 13.26
CA LYS A 150 -20.61 8.21 13.85
C LYS A 150 -19.59 7.13 13.47
N GLU A 151 -19.09 7.16 12.25
CA GLU A 151 -18.03 6.26 11.79
C GLU A 151 -16.72 6.54 12.52
N GLU A 152 -16.37 7.80 12.75
CA GLU A 152 -15.21 8.18 13.56
C GLU A 152 -15.33 7.69 15.00
N GLN A 153 -16.48 7.88 15.63
CA GLN A 153 -16.76 7.36 16.96
C GLN A 153 -16.66 5.84 17.01
N TYR A 154 -17.18 5.15 15.98
CA TYR A 154 -17.13 3.70 15.90
C TYR A 154 -15.69 3.19 15.71
N LEU A 155 -14.90 3.81 14.82
CA LEU A 155 -13.49 3.47 14.66
C LEU A 155 -12.72 3.71 15.96
N SER A 156 -12.96 4.83 16.63
CA SER A 156 -12.35 5.16 17.92
C SER A 156 -12.72 4.12 19.00
N PHE A 157 -13.98 3.71 19.04
CA PHE A 157 -14.44 2.66 19.97
C PHE A 157 -13.73 1.33 19.70
N LEU A 158 -13.64 0.87 18.45
CA LEU A 158 -12.99 -0.38 18.07
C LEU A 158 -11.48 -0.37 18.37
N SER A 159 -10.84 0.79 18.25
CA SER A 159 -9.39 0.95 18.43
C SER A 159 -8.96 1.33 19.84
N LYS A 160 -9.89 1.65 20.74
CA LYS A 160 -9.62 2.18 22.11
C LYS A 160 -8.61 1.36 22.93
N LYS A 161 -8.62 0.03 22.76
CA LYS A 161 -7.73 -0.88 23.51
C LYS A 161 -6.50 -1.32 22.70
N LEU A 162 -6.31 -0.78 21.52
CA LEU A 162 -5.18 -1.11 20.66
C LEU A 162 -4.04 -0.11 20.89
N PRO A 163 -2.78 -0.53 20.78
CA PRO A 163 -1.62 0.35 20.96
C PRO A 163 -1.37 1.16 19.68
N ILE A 164 -2.35 1.97 19.28
CA ILE A 164 -2.26 2.82 18.09
C ILE A 164 -2.58 4.26 18.45
N LYS A 165 -1.86 5.17 17.82
CA LYS A 165 -2.11 6.62 17.85
C LYS A 165 -2.45 7.06 16.44
N TRP A 166 -3.70 7.47 16.22
CA TRP A 166 -4.11 8.01 14.93
C TRP A 166 -3.41 9.33 14.65
N ASP A 167 -2.79 9.42 13.48
CA ASP A 167 -2.35 10.69 12.93
C ASP A 167 -3.60 11.54 12.59
N PRO A 168 -3.57 12.86 12.80
CA PRO A 168 -4.70 13.73 12.44
C PRO A 168 -4.98 13.73 10.94
N ASP A 169 -3.95 13.53 10.11
CA ASP A 169 -4.10 13.52 8.66
C ASP A 169 -4.83 12.26 8.19
N ILE A 170 -5.80 12.46 7.30
CA ILE A 170 -6.60 11.40 6.69
C ILE A 170 -6.54 11.55 5.18
N VAL A 171 -6.29 10.46 4.49
CA VAL A 171 -6.36 10.39 3.02
C VAL A 171 -7.66 9.72 2.62
N TYR A 172 -8.44 10.39 1.78
CA TYR A 172 -9.70 9.85 1.28
C TYR A 172 -9.56 9.37 -0.15
N PHE A 173 -10.10 8.18 -0.40
CA PHE A 173 -10.32 7.64 -1.74
C PHE A 173 -11.83 7.45 -1.91
N PRO A 174 -12.48 8.24 -2.76
CA PRO A 174 -13.93 8.15 -2.94
C PRO A 174 -14.34 6.84 -3.60
N PHE A 175 -15.52 6.36 -3.26
CA PHE A 175 -16.20 5.32 -4.01
C PHE A 175 -16.87 5.95 -5.24
N ASP A 176 -16.15 5.96 -6.36
CA ASP A 176 -16.68 6.42 -7.63
C ASP A 176 -16.68 5.27 -8.64
N THR A 177 -17.82 5.06 -9.29
CA THR A 177 -17.96 4.01 -10.31
C THR A 177 -17.02 4.26 -11.49
N SER A 178 -16.71 5.52 -11.81
CA SER A 178 -15.77 5.88 -12.86
C SER A 178 -14.36 5.42 -12.52
N ASP A 179 -13.94 5.56 -11.26
CA ASP A 179 -12.63 5.10 -10.78
C ASP A 179 -12.50 3.57 -10.91
N LEU A 180 -13.54 2.83 -10.52
CA LEU A 180 -13.56 1.38 -10.68
C LEU A 180 -13.46 0.96 -12.15
N ASN A 181 -14.15 1.64 -13.04
CA ASN A 181 -14.07 1.37 -14.48
C ASN A 181 -12.67 1.65 -15.04
N ALA A 182 -12.03 2.74 -14.64
CA ALA A 182 -10.67 3.07 -15.02
C ALA A 182 -9.66 2.02 -14.49
N ILE A 183 -9.80 1.60 -13.24
CA ILE A 183 -8.98 0.54 -12.63
C ILE A 183 -9.14 -0.76 -13.41
N TYR A 184 -10.37 -1.20 -13.70
CA TYR A 184 -10.60 -2.42 -14.48
C TYR A 184 -10.05 -2.33 -15.91
N SER A 185 -10.11 -1.15 -16.52
CA SER A 185 -9.50 -0.90 -17.83
C SER A 185 -7.97 -1.03 -17.76
N ASN A 186 -7.34 -0.48 -16.74
CA ASN A 186 -5.90 -0.61 -16.49
C ASN A 186 -5.48 -2.08 -16.31
N GLN A 187 -6.20 -2.83 -15.50
CA GLN A 187 -5.94 -4.26 -15.28
C GLN A 187 -6.05 -5.07 -16.59
N ARG A 188 -7.11 -4.84 -17.39
CA ARG A 188 -7.32 -5.55 -18.66
C ARG A 188 -6.30 -5.19 -19.74
N SER A 189 -5.87 -3.92 -19.78
CA SER A 189 -4.88 -3.46 -20.75
C SER A 189 -3.44 -3.77 -20.35
N GLY A 190 -3.21 -4.20 -19.12
CA GLY A 190 -1.87 -4.39 -18.57
C GLY A 190 -1.07 -3.08 -18.52
N ARG A 191 -1.72 -1.98 -18.16
CA ARG A 191 -1.10 -0.64 -18.07
C ARG A 191 -1.43 0.02 -16.75
N ILE A 192 -0.54 0.90 -16.28
CA ILE A 192 -0.76 1.75 -15.11
C ILE A 192 -1.00 3.16 -15.60
N GLN A 193 -2.26 3.62 -15.57
CA GLN A 193 -2.66 4.96 -16.00
C GLN A 193 -3.52 5.62 -14.92
N LEU A 194 -3.30 6.90 -14.68
CA LEU A 194 -4.18 7.72 -13.84
C LEU A 194 -5.29 8.41 -14.66
N LYS A 195 -5.15 8.41 -15.98
CA LYS A 195 -6.18 8.94 -16.88
C LYS A 195 -7.49 8.16 -16.73
N GLY A 196 -8.57 8.87 -16.50
CA GLY A 196 -9.89 8.29 -16.26
C GLY A 196 -10.24 8.08 -14.79
N LEU A 197 -9.27 8.21 -13.88
CA LEU A 197 -9.54 8.32 -12.44
C LEU A 197 -10.04 9.72 -12.09
N SER A 198 -10.89 9.80 -11.07
CA SER A 198 -11.37 11.09 -10.54
C SER A 198 -10.22 11.93 -9.95
N ASN A 199 -10.39 13.25 -9.96
CA ASN A 199 -9.41 14.14 -9.34
C ASN A 199 -9.16 13.78 -7.88
N ALA A 200 -10.20 13.41 -7.13
CA ALA A 200 -10.06 13.06 -5.73
C ALA A 200 -9.23 11.77 -5.53
N TYR A 201 -9.36 10.79 -6.43
CA TYR A 201 -8.52 9.59 -6.40
C TYR A 201 -7.05 9.94 -6.71
N VAL A 202 -6.82 10.77 -7.72
CA VAL A 202 -5.48 11.23 -8.12
C VAL A 202 -4.85 12.06 -7.00
N ASP A 203 -5.61 12.97 -6.38
CA ASP A 203 -5.14 13.78 -5.24
C ASP A 203 -4.71 12.89 -4.05
N GLY A 204 -5.44 11.78 -3.81
CA GLY A 204 -5.06 10.78 -2.81
C GLY A 204 -3.73 10.10 -3.13
N ILE A 205 -3.51 9.73 -4.40
CA ILE A 205 -2.22 9.17 -4.86
C ILE A 205 -1.09 10.21 -4.70
N GLU A 206 -1.31 11.47 -5.15
CA GLU A 206 -0.33 12.55 -5.00
C GLU A 206 0.08 12.74 -3.54
N TYR A 207 -0.90 12.83 -2.64
CA TYR A 207 -0.63 13.00 -1.21
C TYR A 207 0.18 11.83 -0.62
N LEU A 208 -0.16 10.59 -0.95
CA LEU A 208 0.61 9.43 -0.50
C LEU A 208 2.05 9.50 -0.98
N VAL A 209 2.27 9.87 -2.24
CA VAL A 209 3.62 10.01 -2.81
C VAL A 209 4.40 11.14 -2.13
N GLU A 210 3.77 12.29 -1.87
CA GLU A 210 4.37 13.41 -1.14
C GLU A 210 4.83 12.97 0.25
N VAL A 211 3.95 12.32 1.02
CA VAL A 211 4.25 11.85 2.38
C VAL A 211 5.36 10.79 2.37
N ILE A 212 5.34 9.86 1.42
CA ILE A 212 6.34 8.79 1.34
C ILE A 212 7.71 9.31 0.93
N SER A 213 7.75 10.19 -0.07
CA SER A 213 9.03 10.63 -0.66
C SER A 213 9.60 11.90 -0.01
N GLY A 214 8.81 12.65 0.72
CA GLY A 214 9.17 13.99 1.21
C GLY A 214 9.34 15.02 0.07
N ALA A 215 8.90 14.68 -1.14
CA ALA A 215 9.00 15.57 -2.29
C ALA A 215 7.94 16.68 -2.26
N SER A 216 8.21 17.77 -2.93
CA SER A 216 7.24 18.86 -3.06
C SER A 216 6.06 18.46 -3.96
N GLN A 217 4.89 19.02 -3.67
CA GLN A 217 3.68 18.83 -4.49
C GLN A 217 3.93 19.09 -5.99
N GLY A 218 4.75 20.10 -6.30
CA GLY A 218 5.09 20.43 -7.69
C GLY A 218 5.87 19.34 -8.41
N GLU A 219 6.76 18.64 -7.72
CA GLU A 219 7.53 17.50 -8.27
C GLU A 219 6.61 16.29 -8.49
N VAL A 220 5.75 15.98 -7.51
CA VAL A 220 4.79 14.87 -7.61
C VAL A 220 3.82 15.11 -8.78
N ARG A 221 3.23 16.30 -8.89
CA ARG A 221 2.33 16.65 -10.01
C ARG A 221 2.98 16.56 -11.38
N LYS A 222 4.28 16.90 -11.50
CA LYS A 222 5.01 16.70 -12.75
C LYS A 222 5.14 15.21 -13.13
N ALA A 223 5.30 14.34 -12.15
CA ALA A 223 5.33 12.89 -12.39
C ALA A 223 3.95 12.36 -12.77
N VAL A 224 2.90 12.74 -12.05
CA VAL A 224 1.50 12.36 -12.30
C VAL A 224 1.04 12.75 -13.70
N LYS A 225 1.39 13.94 -14.20
CA LYS A 225 1.05 14.38 -15.56
C LYS A 225 1.66 13.55 -16.70
N ARG A 226 2.54 12.59 -16.40
CA ARG A 226 3.14 11.67 -17.38
C ARG A 226 2.37 10.34 -17.46
N LEU A 227 1.36 10.15 -16.63
CA LEU A 227 0.48 8.98 -16.56
C LEU A 227 -0.93 9.29 -17.11
#